data_d9067516c0a8f0089c0b231752b83e56
#
_entry.id   d9067516c0a8f0089c0b231752b83e56
#
_cell.length_a   1.000
_cell.length_b   1.000
_cell.length_c   1.000
_cell.angle_alpha   90.00
_cell.angle_beta   90.00
_cell.angle_gamma   90.00
#
_symmetry.space_group_name_H-M   'P 1'
#
loop_
_entity.id
_entity.type
_entity.pdbx_description
1 polymer ?
#
loop_
_entity_poly.entity_id
_entity_poly.type
_entity_poly.pdbx_seq_one_letter_code
_entity_poly.pdbx_strand_id
1 'polypeptide(L)'
;MSRAMGSHQSANAKTTTWLTPPEILEKLGPFDLDPCAAPSPRPWPSAARHIELPEDGLAADWEGRVWLNPPYSFAAWTWLAKLAEHGDGIALVFARTETAGFVREVWGKATAVLFMHGRLHFHHADGTRAAANSGAPSVLVAYGQAAALRLATSDVEGTFVMLRSAVAR
;
A
#
# COMPACT_ATOMS: atom_id res chain seq x y z
N MET A 1 23.10 -14.05 23.88
CA MET A 1 22.95 -13.21 22.68
C MET A 1 21.61 -13.58 22.02
N SER A 2 20.60 -12.75 22.21
CA SER A 2 19.28 -12.95 21.60
C SER A 2 19.38 -12.68 20.11
N ARG A 3 19.19 -13.72 19.29
CA ARG A 3 18.98 -13.55 17.85
C ARG A 3 17.64 -12.82 17.68
N ALA A 4 17.69 -11.58 17.23
CA ALA A 4 16.51 -10.90 16.72
C ALA A 4 15.90 -11.79 15.64
N MET A 5 14.65 -12.23 15.81
CA MET A 5 13.92 -12.94 14.77
C MET A 5 13.78 -12.01 13.58
N GLY A 6 14.43 -12.37 12.49
CA GLY A 6 14.79 -11.53 11.39
C GLY A 6 13.65 -10.81 10.73
N SER A 7 13.95 -9.62 10.27
CA SER A 7 13.19 -8.97 9.21
C SER A 7 13.16 -9.91 8.00
N HIS A 8 11.97 -10.32 7.58
CA HIS A 8 11.76 -11.22 6.44
C HIS A 8 11.94 -10.53 5.07
N GLN A 9 12.75 -9.49 5.01
CA GLN A 9 13.45 -9.14 3.79
C GLN A 9 14.70 -10.02 3.75
N SER A 10 14.58 -11.23 3.20
CA SER A 10 15.75 -12.05 2.99
C SER A 10 16.68 -11.29 2.03
N ALA A 11 17.96 -11.19 2.39
CA ALA A 11 19.02 -10.70 1.51
C ALA A 11 19.11 -11.48 0.17
N ASN A 12 18.32 -12.52 0.02
CA ASN A 12 18.18 -13.40 -1.14
C ASN A 12 16.91 -13.15 -1.96
N ALA A 13 16.15 -12.07 -1.73
CA ALA A 13 15.04 -11.73 -2.59
C ALA A 13 15.53 -11.45 -4.01
N LYS A 14 15.25 -12.35 -4.94
CA LYS A 14 15.64 -12.26 -6.36
C LYS A 14 14.97 -11.12 -7.10
N THR A 15 14.03 -10.43 -6.48
CA THR A 15 13.29 -9.30 -7.05
C THR A 15 12.88 -8.32 -5.96
N THR A 16 12.86 -7.04 -6.29
CA THR A 16 12.28 -5.95 -5.48
C THR A 16 10.89 -5.56 -5.98
N THR A 17 10.43 -6.15 -7.09
CA THR A 17 9.13 -5.86 -7.70
C THR A 17 8.12 -6.91 -7.26
N TRP A 18 7.11 -6.46 -6.53
CA TRP A 18 6.02 -7.28 -6.06
C TRP A 18 4.69 -6.70 -6.48
N LEU A 19 3.88 -7.50 -7.18
CA LEU A 19 2.56 -7.08 -7.62
C LEU A 19 1.53 -7.40 -6.53
N THR A 20 0.64 -6.44 -6.31
CA THR A 20 -0.55 -6.67 -5.49
C THR A 20 -1.47 -7.67 -6.19
N PRO A 21 -2.03 -8.66 -5.48
CA PRO A 21 -3.01 -9.56 -6.04
C PRO A 21 -4.18 -8.80 -6.71
N PRO A 22 -4.60 -9.19 -7.93
CA PRO A 22 -5.65 -8.49 -8.65
C PRO A 22 -6.97 -8.42 -7.89
N GLU A 23 -7.32 -9.46 -7.13
CA GLU A 23 -8.53 -9.49 -6.30
C GLU A 23 -8.58 -8.40 -5.23
N ILE A 24 -7.45 -7.94 -4.72
CA ILE A 24 -7.38 -6.81 -3.78
C ILE A 24 -7.68 -5.50 -4.52
N LEU A 25 -7.08 -5.32 -5.69
CA LEU A 25 -7.31 -4.14 -6.53
C LEU A 25 -8.77 -4.06 -6.99
N GLU A 26 -9.37 -5.17 -7.37
CA GLU A 26 -10.78 -5.25 -7.79
C GLU A 26 -11.74 -4.86 -6.65
N LYS A 27 -11.47 -5.33 -5.43
CA LYS A 27 -12.28 -5.00 -4.24
C LYS A 27 -12.19 -3.53 -3.82
N LEU A 28 -11.05 -2.89 -4.07
CA LEU A 28 -10.77 -1.52 -3.62
C LEU A 28 -10.92 -0.47 -4.74
N GLY A 29 -10.75 -0.88 -5.99
CA GLY A 29 -10.74 0.03 -7.14
C GLY A 29 -12.13 0.55 -7.54
N PRO A 30 -12.24 1.24 -8.69
CA PRO A 30 -11.13 1.62 -9.55
C PRO A 30 -10.25 2.72 -8.96
N PHE A 31 -8.97 2.73 -9.37
CA PHE A 31 -8.02 3.77 -9.06
C PHE A 31 -7.64 4.54 -10.33
N ASP A 32 -7.35 5.84 -10.19
CA ASP A 32 -6.98 6.72 -11.29
C ASP A 32 -5.48 6.69 -11.55
N LEU A 33 -4.67 6.61 -10.47
CA LEU A 33 -3.22 6.70 -10.54
C LEU A 33 -2.54 5.66 -9.63
N ASP A 34 -1.52 4.98 -10.18
CA ASP A 34 -0.48 4.27 -9.43
C ASP A 34 0.86 4.96 -9.68
N PRO A 35 1.35 5.80 -8.76
CA PRO A 35 2.57 6.56 -8.97
C PRO A 35 3.85 5.78 -8.69
N CYS A 36 3.75 4.54 -8.21
CA CYS A 36 4.85 3.65 -7.89
C CYS A 36 4.67 2.29 -8.56
N ALA A 37 4.25 2.31 -9.82
CA ALA A 37 3.85 1.12 -10.54
C ALA A 37 5.05 0.21 -10.87
N ALA A 38 4.79 -1.09 -10.89
CA ALA A 38 5.74 -2.05 -11.42
C ALA A 38 6.04 -1.77 -12.89
N PRO A 39 7.27 -2.05 -13.37
CA PRO A 39 7.64 -1.84 -14.77
C PRO A 39 6.74 -2.58 -15.76
N SER A 40 6.53 -2.00 -16.93
CA SER A 40 5.86 -2.65 -18.06
C SER A 40 6.76 -3.76 -18.67
N PRO A 41 6.18 -4.85 -19.23
CA PRO A 41 4.75 -5.16 -19.27
C PRO A 41 4.21 -5.66 -17.94
N ARG A 42 2.98 -5.26 -17.60
CA ARG A 42 2.27 -5.70 -16.39
C ARG A 42 1.19 -6.73 -16.74
N PRO A 43 1.03 -7.81 -15.98
CA PRO A 43 -0.01 -8.81 -16.24
C PRO A 43 -1.44 -8.27 -15.98
N TRP A 44 -1.61 -7.27 -15.11
CA TRP A 44 -2.84 -6.50 -14.89
C TRP A 44 -2.54 -5.07 -14.48
N PRO A 45 -3.45 -4.14 -14.74
CA PRO A 45 -3.31 -2.76 -14.30
C PRO A 45 -3.67 -2.62 -12.81
N SER A 46 -2.97 -1.75 -12.09
CA SER A 46 -3.32 -1.33 -10.73
C SER A 46 -4.17 -0.05 -10.71
N ALA A 47 -4.12 0.75 -11.77
CA ALA A 47 -4.84 2.00 -11.95
C ALA A 47 -5.04 2.30 -13.44
N ALA A 48 -5.79 3.37 -13.75
CA ALA A 48 -5.94 3.85 -15.13
C ALA A 48 -4.64 4.44 -15.69
N ARG A 49 -3.89 5.19 -14.86
CA ARG A 49 -2.56 5.75 -15.18
C ARG A 49 -1.51 5.14 -14.26
N HIS A 50 -0.34 4.88 -14.83
CA HIS A 50 0.81 4.36 -14.09
C HIS A 50 2.01 5.27 -14.29
N ILE A 51 2.75 5.54 -13.21
CA ILE A 51 4.08 6.14 -13.26
C ILE A 51 5.08 5.07 -12.84
N GLU A 52 6.03 4.79 -13.72
CA GLU A 52 7.07 3.79 -13.51
C GLU A 52 8.44 4.35 -13.89
N LEU A 53 9.48 3.78 -13.32
CA LEU A 53 10.85 4.20 -13.67
C LEU A 53 11.09 4.13 -15.18
N PRO A 54 11.79 5.12 -15.77
CA PRO A 54 12.61 6.14 -15.10
C PRO A 54 11.87 7.40 -14.64
N GLU A 55 10.55 7.52 -14.83
CA GLU A 55 9.77 8.65 -14.32
C GLU A 55 9.69 8.59 -12.79
N ASP A 56 9.94 9.73 -12.12
CA ASP A 56 9.89 9.81 -10.66
C ASP A 56 8.46 10.17 -10.19
N GLY A 57 7.73 9.17 -9.70
CA GLY A 57 6.39 9.36 -9.18
C GLY A 57 6.32 10.25 -7.94
N LEU A 58 7.42 10.42 -7.19
CA LEU A 58 7.45 11.38 -6.08
C LEU A 58 7.55 12.83 -6.57
N ALA A 59 8.17 13.06 -7.73
CA ALA A 59 8.26 14.38 -8.33
C ALA A 59 7.03 14.74 -9.18
N ALA A 60 6.30 13.74 -9.68
CA ALA A 60 5.13 13.94 -10.54
C ALA A 60 3.93 14.51 -9.79
N ASP A 61 3.04 15.20 -10.51
CA ASP A 61 1.74 15.60 -10.00
C ASP A 61 0.78 14.40 -9.93
N TRP A 62 0.03 14.31 -8.83
CA TRP A 62 -0.95 13.25 -8.61
C TRP A 62 -2.36 13.81 -8.78
N GLU A 63 -3.19 13.05 -9.49
CA GLU A 63 -4.59 13.38 -9.73
C GLU A 63 -5.48 12.16 -9.48
N GLY A 64 -6.69 12.41 -9.01
CA GLY A 64 -7.68 11.37 -8.75
C GLY A 64 -7.35 10.48 -7.56
N ARG A 65 -7.98 9.31 -7.53
CA ARG A 65 -7.77 8.33 -6.46
C ARG A 65 -6.51 7.51 -6.71
N VAL A 66 -5.63 7.53 -5.73
CA VAL A 66 -4.31 6.87 -5.81
C VAL A 66 -4.34 5.48 -5.20
N TRP A 67 -3.79 4.50 -5.93
CA TRP A 67 -3.29 3.24 -5.38
C TRP A 67 -1.80 3.35 -5.11
N LEU A 68 -1.35 2.94 -3.94
CA LEU A 68 0.06 3.02 -3.57
C LEU A 68 0.55 1.72 -2.95
N ASN A 69 1.41 1.00 -3.64
CA ASN A 69 2.19 -0.13 -3.10
C ASN A 69 3.68 0.26 -3.15
N PRO A 70 4.17 1.03 -2.16
CA PRO A 70 5.51 1.59 -2.21
C PRO A 70 6.57 0.53 -1.91
N PRO A 71 7.86 0.77 -2.26
CA PRO A 71 8.95 -0.09 -1.85
C PRO A 71 8.97 -0.28 -0.33
N TYR A 72 9.09 -1.53 0.13
CA TYR A 72 9.13 -1.86 1.57
C TYR A 72 10.48 -1.50 2.19
N SER A 73 10.77 -0.21 2.26
CA SER A 73 11.99 0.38 2.83
C SER A 73 11.64 1.68 3.56
N PHE A 74 12.64 2.40 4.07
CA PHE A 74 12.43 3.74 4.61
C PHE A 74 11.78 4.71 3.62
N ALA A 75 11.98 4.50 2.32
CA ALA A 75 11.34 5.30 1.27
C ALA A 75 9.81 5.22 1.31
N ALA A 76 9.22 4.13 1.81
CA ALA A 76 7.77 3.99 1.93
C ALA A 76 7.13 5.18 2.69
N TRP A 77 7.80 5.70 3.69
CA TRP A 77 7.26 6.80 4.49
C TRP A 77 7.18 8.13 3.73
N THR A 78 8.11 8.39 2.80
CA THR A 78 8.04 9.54 1.89
C THR A 78 6.84 9.43 0.95
N TRP A 79 6.59 8.24 0.42
CA TRP A 79 5.42 7.95 -0.41
C TRP A 79 4.11 8.15 0.34
N LEU A 80 4.02 7.66 1.59
CA LEU A 80 2.83 7.85 2.42
C LEU A 80 2.63 9.32 2.80
N ALA A 81 3.71 10.07 3.08
CA ALA A 81 3.62 11.50 3.34
C ALA A 81 2.99 12.24 2.15
N LYS A 82 3.45 11.94 0.93
CA LYS A 82 2.86 12.53 -0.29
C LYS A 82 1.40 12.12 -0.49
N LEU A 83 1.04 10.86 -0.21
CA LEU A 83 -0.35 10.41 -0.29
C LEU A 83 -1.24 11.12 0.74
N ALA A 84 -0.71 11.37 1.94
CA ALA A 84 -1.43 12.13 2.97
C ALA A 84 -1.68 13.59 2.55
N GLU A 85 -0.72 14.22 1.88
CA GLU A 85 -0.87 15.58 1.31
C GLU A 85 -1.84 15.60 0.14
N HIS A 86 -1.82 14.57 -0.73
CA HIS A 86 -2.75 14.41 -1.83
C HIS A 86 -4.20 14.22 -1.33
N GLY A 87 -4.41 13.42 -0.29
CA GLY A 87 -5.68 13.34 0.44
C GLY A 87 -6.76 12.46 -0.17
N ASP A 88 -6.49 11.68 -1.22
CA ASP A 88 -7.41 10.67 -1.76
C ASP A 88 -6.65 9.44 -2.29
N GLY A 89 -6.63 8.38 -1.51
CA GLY A 89 -6.03 7.12 -1.95
C GLY A 89 -5.87 6.09 -0.84
N ILE A 90 -5.42 4.91 -1.25
CA ILE A 90 -5.19 3.75 -0.39
C ILE A 90 -3.78 3.24 -0.62
N ALA A 91 -3.04 3.05 0.46
CA ALA A 91 -1.72 2.42 0.44
C ALA A 91 -1.77 1.02 1.05
N LEU A 92 -0.94 0.12 0.54
CA LEU A 92 -0.68 -1.20 1.11
C LEU A 92 0.73 -1.21 1.70
N VAL A 93 0.83 -1.42 3.01
CA VAL A 93 2.11 -1.47 3.71
C VAL A 93 2.13 -2.58 4.77
N PHE A 94 3.30 -2.89 5.32
CA PHE A 94 3.39 -3.78 6.47
C PHE A 94 2.92 -3.09 7.75
N ALA A 95 2.17 -3.81 8.57
CA ALA A 95 1.63 -3.35 9.85
C ALA A 95 2.71 -3.30 10.95
N ARG A 96 3.76 -2.52 10.72
CA ARG A 96 4.83 -2.26 11.71
C ARG A 96 4.45 -1.06 12.57
N THR A 97 3.43 -1.25 13.37
CA THR A 97 2.65 -0.20 14.06
C THR A 97 3.44 0.63 15.06
N GLU A 98 4.57 0.10 15.55
CA GLU A 98 5.46 0.70 16.54
C GLU A 98 6.57 1.56 15.93
N THR A 99 6.81 1.45 14.62
CA THR A 99 7.91 2.18 13.97
C THR A 99 7.62 3.67 13.87
N ALA A 100 8.66 4.51 13.97
CA ALA A 100 8.52 5.97 13.93
C ALA A 100 7.83 6.46 12.63
N GLY A 101 8.10 5.81 11.49
CA GLY A 101 7.44 6.12 10.22
C GLY A 101 5.96 5.80 10.25
N PHE A 102 5.57 4.64 10.79
CA PHE A 102 4.15 4.26 10.93
C PHE A 102 3.42 5.22 11.88
N VAL A 103 4.05 5.56 13.00
CA VAL A 103 3.47 6.51 13.96
C VAL A 103 3.23 7.87 13.30
N ARG A 104 4.20 8.38 12.55
CA ARG A 104 4.09 9.69 11.91
C ARG A 104 3.12 9.72 10.74
N GLU A 105 3.20 8.75 9.82
CA GLU A 105 2.47 8.79 8.56
C GLU A 105 1.10 8.10 8.63
N VAL A 106 0.96 7.05 9.44
CA VAL A 106 -0.31 6.31 9.55
C VAL A 106 -1.10 6.80 10.77
N TRP A 107 -0.63 6.56 12.00
CA TRP A 107 -1.35 7.02 13.19
C TRP A 107 -1.52 8.54 13.21
N GLY A 108 -0.52 9.29 12.73
CA GLY A 108 -0.52 10.75 12.70
C GLY A 108 -1.38 11.39 11.60
N LYS A 109 -1.66 10.71 10.47
CA LYS A 109 -2.25 11.36 9.28
C LYS A 109 -3.39 10.58 8.61
N ALA A 110 -3.41 9.25 8.67
CA ALA A 110 -4.39 8.45 7.94
C ALA A 110 -5.81 8.66 8.46
N THR A 111 -6.79 8.55 7.58
CA THR A 111 -8.22 8.65 7.91
C THR A 111 -8.75 7.34 8.49
N ALA A 112 -8.34 6.21 7.90
CA ALA A 112 -8.72 4.89 8.36
C ALA A 112 -7.66 3.85 7.98
N VAL A 113 -7.71 2.71 8.64
CA VAL A 113 -6.90 1.53 8.32
C VAL A 113 -7.76 0.27 8.29
N LEU A 114 -7.30 -0.73 7.53
CA LEU A 114 -7.84 -2.09 7.56
C LEU A 114 -6.68 -3.05 7.74
N PHE A 115 -6.61 -3.68 8.91
CA PHE A 115 -5.64 -4.74 9.18
C PHE A 115 -6.12 -6.02 8.54
N MET A 116 -5.40 -6.48 7.51
CA MET A 116 -5.78 -7.68 6.76
C MET A 116 -5.66 -8.93 7.63
N HIS A 117 -6.65 -9.81 7.56
CA HIS A 117 -6.55 -11.11 8.19
C HIS A 117 -5.68 -12.06 7.33
N GLY A 118 -4.90 -12.90 8.01
CA GLY A 118 -3.96 -13.79 7.34
C GLY A 118 -2.74 -13.07 6.75
N ARG A 119 -2.05 -13.75 5.86
CA ARG A 119 -0.84 -13.25 5.19
C ARG A 119 -1.08 -13.15 3.70
N LEU A 120 -0.76 -11.99 3.14
CA LEU A 120 -0.88 -11.75 1.71
C LEU A 120 0.19 -12.54 0.94
N HIS A 121 -0.20 -13.12 -0.19
CA HIS A 121 0.70 -13.66 -1.18
C HIS A 121 0.78 -12.68 -2.34
N PHE A 122 1.91 -12.00 -2.45
CA PHE A 122 2.19 -11.16 -3.60
C PHE A 122 2.42 -11.98 -4.86
N HIS A 123 2.46 -11.33 -6.00
CA HIS A 123 2.78 -11.93 -7.28
C HIS A 123 4.10 -11.40 -7.81
N HIS A 124 4.81 -12.24 -8.55
CA HIS A 124 6.00 -11.85 -9.30
C HIS A 124 5.62 -10.96 -10.48
N ALA A 125 6.62 -10.31 -11.08
CA ALA A 125 6.41 -9.41 -12.22
C ALA A 125 5.75 -10.10 -13.43
N ASP A 126 5.90 -11.40 -13.59
CA ASP A 126 5.25 -12.22 -14.63
C ASP A 126 3.79 -12.61 -14.31
N GLY A 127 3.28 -12.21 -13.15
CA GLY A 127 1.93 -12.51 -12.68
C GLY A 127 1.79 -13.83 -11.92
N THR A 128 2.86 -14.61 -11.76
CA THR A 128 2.80 -15.86 -10.97
C THR A 128 2.72 -15.53 -9.48
N ARG A 129 1.86 -16.26 -8.76
CA ARG A 129 1.72 -16.11 -7.30
C ARG A 129 2.99 -16.56 -6.59
N ALA A 130 3.48 -15.75 -5.66
CA ALA A 130 4.62 -16.12 -4.84
C ALA A 130 4.30 -17.37 -3.99
N ALA A 131 5.23 -18.31 -3.93
CA ALA A 131 5.07 -19.53 -3.13
C ALA A 131 5.01 -19.22 -1.62
N ALA A 132 5.79 -18.24 -1.17
CA ALA A 132 5.80 -17.79 0.22
C ALA A 132 4.86 -16.58 0.40
N ASN A 133 4.28 -16.47 1.59
CA ASN A 133 3.50 -15.28 1.96
C ASN A 133 4.41 -14.08 2.27
N SER A 134 3.79 -12.92 2.51
CA SER A 134 4.47 -11.65 2.73
C SER A 134 5.41 -11.58 3.96
N GLY A 135 5.50 -12.62 4.77
CA GLY A 135 6.37 -12.67 5.95
C GLY A 135 6.00 -11.70 7.09
N ALA A 136 5.25 -10.65 6.82
CA ALA A 136 4.75 -9.67 7.79
C ALA A 136 3.25 -9.42 7.58
N PRO A 137 2.49 -9.03 8.64
CA PRO A 137 1.11 -8.60 8.50
C PRO A 137 1.00 -7.41 7.56
N SER A 138 -0.05 -7.37 6.74
CA SER A 138 -0.34 -6.25 5.85
C SER A 138 -1.47 -5.39 6.40
N VAL A 139 -1.41 -4.10 6.14
CA VAL A 139 -2.45 -3.12 6.45
C VAL A 139 -2.71 -2.24 5.23
N LEU A 140 -3.98 -2.01 4.95
CA LEU A 140 -4.43 -1.00 4.00
C LEU A 140 -4.66 0.30 4.74
N VAL A 141 -4.13 1.39 4.22
CA VAL A 141 -4.15 2.72 4.84
C VAL A 141 -4.87 3.69 3.92
N ALA A 142 -5.99 4.23 4.36
CA ALA A 142 -6.79 5.18 3.60
C ALA A 142 -6.50 6.62 4.04
N TYR A 143 -6.27 7.49 3.07
CA TYR A 143 -6.15 8.92 3.24
C TYR A 143 -7.31 9.61 2.53
N GLY A 144 -8.07 10.43 3.24
CA GLY A 144 -9.30 11.06 2.76
C GLY A 144 -10.56 10.26 3.08
N GLN A 145 -11.70 10.96 3.19
CA GLN A 145 -12.97 10.35 3.59
C GLN A 145 -13.52 9.41 2.51
N ALA A 146 -13.36 9.75 1.23
CA ALA A 146 -13.79 8.91 0.12
C ALA A 146 -13.02 7.58 0.10
N ALA A 147 -11.70 7.61 0.31
CA ALA A 147 -10.86 6.42 0.42
C ALA A 147 -11.23 5.58 1.66
N ALA A 148 -11.47 6.23 2.81
CA ALA A 148 -11.89 5.56 4.03
C ALA A 148 -13.24 4.86 3.88
N LEU A 149 -14.23 5.50 3.23
CA LEU A 149 -15.52 4.90 2.96
C LEU A 149 -15.39 3.67 2.05
N ARG A 150 -14.59 3.79 0.98
CA ARG A 150 -14.33 2.66 0.08
C ARG A 150 -13.67 1.49 0.82
N LEU A 151 -12.71 1.77 1.69
CA LEU A 151 -12.07 0.75 2.50
C LEU A 151 -13.05 0.08 3.47
N ALA A 152 -13.91 0.87 4.12
CA ALA A 152 -14.94 0.37 5.05
C ALA A 152 -16.00 -0.52 4.39
N THR A 153 -16.31 -0.26 3.12
CA THR A 153 -17.33 -1.00 2.34
C THR A 153 -16.75 -2.06 1.42
N SER A 154 -15.42 -2.23 1.43
CA SER A 154 -14.77 -3.26 0.64
C SER A 154 -14.99 -4.65 1.23
N ASP A 155 -14.98 -5.66 0.36
CA ASP A 155 -15.03 -7.08 0.77
C ASP A 155 -13.65 -7.65 1.11
N VAL A 156 -12.68 -6.79 1.45
CA VAL A 156 -11.36 -7.25 1.90
C VAL A 156 -11.46 -7.77 3.32
N GLU A 157 -11.06 -9.03 3.51
CA GLU A 157 -11.05 -9.64 4.84
C GLU A 157 -10.07 -8.94 5.77
N GLY A 158 -10.58 -8.38 6.86
CA GLY A 158 -9.76 -7.63 7.80
C GLY A 158 -10.56 -6.94 8.89
N THR A 159 -9.84 -6.25 9.76
CA THR A 159 -10.41 -5.41 10.81
C THR A 159 -10.24 -3.95 10.42
N PHE A 160 -11.35 -3.30 10.12
CA PHE A 160 -11.40 -1.87 9.80
C PHE A 160 -11.40 -1.02 11.07
N VAL A 161 -10.61 0.06 11.06
CA VAL A 161 -10.56 1.05 12.14
C VAL A 161 -10.58 2.46 11.55
N MET A 162 -11.59 3.23 11.93
CA MET A 162 -11.63 4.66 11.63
C MET A 162 -10.71 5.40 12.61
N LEU A 163 -9.77 6.18 12.08
CA LEU A 163 -8.82 6.95 12.89
C LEU A 163 -9.26 8.42 13.03
N ARG A 164 -9.87 8.99 11.97
CA ARG A 164 -10.35 10.36 11.95
C ARG A 164 -11.71 10.43 11.27
N SER A 165 -12.69 10.94 11.97
CA SER A 165 -13.98 11.32 11.40
C SER A 165 -13.85 12.67 10.69
N ALA A 166 -14.66 12.91 9.66
CA ALA A 166 -14.90 14.27 9.22
C ALA A 166 -15.56 15.02 10.38
N VAL A 167 -14.81 15.86 11.07
CA VAL A 167 -15.41 16.78 12.02
C VAL A 167 -16.12 17.83 11.17
N ALA A 168 -17.44 17.80 11.18
CA ALA A 168 -18.22 18.94 10.67
C ALA A 168 -17.79 20.17 11.50
N ARG A 169 -17.09 21.10 10.87
CA ARG A 169 -16.84 22.43 11.42
C ARG A 169 -18.02 23.33 11.09
#